data_003fbfd6d8f98716c0ad646215862387
#
_entry.id   003fbfd6d8f98716c0ad646215862387
#
_cell.length_a   1.000
_cell.length_b   1.000
_cell.length_c   1.000
_cell.angle_alpha   90.00
_cell.angle_beta   90.00
_cell.angle_gamma   90.00
#
_symmetry.space_group_name_H-M   'P 1'
#
loop_
_entity.id
_entity.type
_entity.pdbx_description
1 polymer ?
#
loop_
_entity_poly.entity_id
_entity_poly.type
_entity_poly.pdbx_seq_one_letter_code
_entity_poly.pdbx_strand_id
1 'polypeptide(L)'
;MRRKYIMIEQRKNAMKKLLFVFNPHSGTGVIRKHLAEVLDVFTKSGYEVVAYPTQCSGDGINKIREEGAEFDRIVVAGGDGMLNELVNGVMSLPKEVETGYIATGTVNDFAATHGIPKNVIEAAKIAASDNVKAIDLGKFGDRYFVYVSAFGIATDVPYKTKQSAKNHWKIRAYVWNIIKCIGPNKFKAACRKMRVDAGDVVFNGEFIFGTISNSKSIGTLHILVDKKVELDDGRLEALFIPRPKKLREWFRLYKNLREQDFSHSKLMFVRTSELKLTMEKTAFTLDGEDGGEHEEITITAQKQVLKIALPEPQLVTRDGEEIAVALSSMSKKERKKARKAAKKAELAEANAQKRAEKQAKKEQNKQK
;
A
#
# COMPACT_ATOMS: atom_id res chain seq x y z
N MET A 1 -12.12 -38.64 29.38
CA MET A 1 -11.09 -38.40 28.34
C MET A 1 -11.68 -38.33 26.91
N ARG A 2 -12.53 -39.26 26.46
CA ARG A 2 -13.10 -39.26 25.08
C ARG A 2 -13.84 -37.95 24.68
N ARG A 3 -14.65 -37.36 25.58
CA ARG A 3 -15.37 -36.09 25.29
C ARG A 3 -14.41 -34.89 25.08
N LYS A 4 -13.29 -34.86 25.79
CA LYS A 4 -12.28 -33.79 25.64
C LYS A 4 -11.53 -33.94 24.32
N TYR A 5 -11.27 -35.16 23.86
CA TYR A 5 -10.68 -35.47 22.56
C TYR A 5 -11.62 -35.08 21.40
N ILE A 6 -12.91 -35.44 21.49
CA ILE A 6 -13.92 -35.08 20.48
C ILE A 6 -14.09 -33.56 20.39
N MET A 7 -14.08 -32.82 21.48
CA MET A 7 -14.13 -31.36 21.46
C MET A 7 -12.87 -30.74 20.86
N ILE A 8 -11.70 -31.36 21.07
CA ILE A 8 -10.42 -30.89 20.47
C ILE A 8 -10.43 -31.19 18.97
N GLU A 9 -10.91 -32.31 18.54
CA GLU A 9 -11.04 -32.68 17.14
C GLU A 9 -12.09 -31.85 16.39
N GLN A 10 -13.24 -31.57 17.03
CA GLN A 10 -14.26 -30.64 16.49
C GLN A 10 -13.75 -29.18 16.43
N ARG A 11 -12.90 -28.76 17.37
CA ARG A 11 -12.24 -27.45 17.30
C ARG A 11 -11.21 -27.41 16.15
N LYS A 12 -10.46 -28.48 15.90
CA LYS A 12 -9.52 -28.56 14.77
C LYS A 12 -10.24 -28.45 13.42
N ASN A 13 -11.41 -29.07 13.27
CA ASN A 13 -12.22 -28.99 12.04
C ASN A 13 -12.91 -27.62 11.84
N ALA A 14 -12.85 -26.70 12.82
CA ALA A 14 -13.45 -25.38 12.75
C ALA A 14 -12.42 -24.22 12.75
N MET A 15 -11.13 -24.50 12.93
CA MET A 15 -10.10 -23.45 12.91
C MET A 15 -9.74 -23.09 11.48
N LYS A 16 -9.83 -21.80 11.16
CA LYS A 16 -9.35 -21.25 9.88
C LYS A 16 -7.82 -21.40 9.80
N LYS A 17 -7.30 -21.68 8.62
CA LYS A 17 -5.86 -21.80 8.37
C LYS A 17 -5.28 -20.47 7.89
N LEU A 18 -4.16 -20.06 8.47
CA LEU A 18 -3.44 -18.85 8.10
C LEU A 18 -2.00 -19.17 7.71
N LEU A 19 -1.60 -18.77 6.49
CA LEU A 19 -0.22 -18.78 6.06
C LEU A 19 0.42 -17.41 6.38
N PHE A 20 1.44 -17.41 7.23
CA PHE A 20 2.20 -16.22 7.58
C PHE A 20 3.57 -16.23 6.90
N VAL A 21 3.72 -15.48 5.81
CA VAL A 21 4.99 -15.35 5.07
C VAL A 21 5.70 -14.06 5.49
N PHE A 22 6.94 -14.13 5.90
CA PHE A 22 7.62 -12.94 6.38
C PHE A 22 9.10 -12.89 5.98
N ASN A 23 9.57 -11.67 5.70
CA ASN A 23 10.99 -11.42 5.47
C ASN A 23 11.69 -11.13 6.80
N PRO A 24 12.53 -12.05 7.32
CA PRO A 24 13.19 -11.88 8.62
C PRO A 24 14.22 -10.74 8.64
N HIS A 25 14.63 -10.23 7.48
CA HIS A 25 15.61 -9.15 7.31
C HIS A 25 14.99 -7.79 6.98
N SER A 26 13.66 -7.72 6.82
CA SER A 26 12.98 -6.48 6.46
C SER A 26 13.18 -5.36 7.49
N GLY A 27 13.48 -4.16 6.99
CA GLY A 27 13.70 -2.98 7.81
C GLY A 27 14.83 -3.16 8.81
N THR A 28 14.53 -3.13 10.12
CA THR A 28 15.47 -3.34 11.21
C THR A 28 15.37 -4.75 11.81
N GLY A 29 14.77 -5.69 11.11
CA GLY A 29 14.52 -7.05 11.61
C GLY A 29 13.46 -7.08 12.73
N VAL A 30 12.55 -6.10 12.74
CA VAL A 30 11.54 -5.93 13.80
C VAL A 30 10.62 -7.14 13.92
N ILE A 31 10.30 -7.82 12.81
CA ILE A 31 9.42 -8.99 12.82
C ILE A 31 10.03 -10.14 13.64
N ARG A 32 11.34 -10.37 13.57
CA ARG A 32 12.01 -11.40 14.37
C ARG A 32 11.86 -11.18 15.88
N LYS A 33 11.87 -9.91 16.31
CA LYS A 33 11.75 -9.56 17.74
C LYS A 33 10.34 -9.79 18.29
N HIS A 34 9.32 -9.69 17.42
CA HIS A 34 7.91 -9.78 17.80
C HIS A 34 7.21 -11.02 17.22
N LEU A 35 7.99 -12.00 16.69
CA LEU A 35 7.41 -13.14 16.00
C LEU A 35 6.45 -13.94 16.90
N ALA A 36 6.86 -14.24 18.14
CA ALA A 36 6.03 -14.97 19.09
C ALA A 36 4.73 -14.22 19.42
N GLU A 37 4.81 -12.90 19.61
CA GLU A 37 3.64 -12.06 19.88
C GLU A 37 2.67 -12.00 18.68
N VAL A 38 3.22 -11.94 17.45
CA VAL A 38 2.42 -11.96 16.21
C VAL A 38 1.69 -13.30 16.04
N LEU A 39 2.38 -14.41 16.26
CA LEU A 39 1.78 -15.74 16.21
C LEU A 39 0.70 -15.92 17.29
N ASP A 40 0.92 -15.41 18.49
CA ASP A 40 -0.08 -15.40 19.56
C ASP A 40 -1.34 -14.61 19.19
N VAL A 41 -1.17 -13.44 18.53
CA VAL A 41 -2.30 -12.66 17.99
C VAL A 41 -3.12 -13.49 17.01
N PHE A 42 -2.48 -14.16 16.04
CA PHE A 42 -3.18 -14.96 15.03
C PHE A 42 -3.88 -16.18 15.64
N THR A 43 -3.22 -16.88 16.58
CA THR A 43 -3.80 -18.01 17.28
C THR A 43 -5.00 -17.59 18.13
N LYS A 44 -4.91 -16.45 18.84
CA LYS A 44 -6.03 -15.87 19.60
C LYS A 44 -7.20 -15.42 18.72
N SER A 45 -6.91 -15.07 17.47
CA SER A 45 -7.93 -14.75 16.46
C SER A 45 -8.56 -15.99 15.83
N GLY A 46 -8.24 -17.20 16.29
CA GLY A 46 -8.86 -18.46 15.88
C GLY A 46 -8.21 -19.13 14.68
N TYR A 47 -6.97 -18.78 14.34
CA TYR A 47 -6.24 -19.39 13.23
C TYR A 47 -5.27 -20.49 13.67
N GLU A 48 -5.20 -21.57 12.88
CA GLU A 48 -4.05 -22.46 12.82
C GLU A 48 -3.01 -21.82 11.90
N VAL A 49 -1.81 -21.55 12.43
CA VAL A 49 -0.80 -20.71 11.75
C VAL A 49 0.35 -21.54 11.21
N VAL A 50 0.62 -21.45 9.92
CA VAL A 50 1.85 -21.91 9.29
C VAL A 50 2.74 -20.68 9.03
N ALA A 51 3.89 -20.63 9.68
CA ALA A 51 4.84 -19.50 9.56
C ALA A 51 5.99 -19.87 8.61
N TYR A 52 6.23 -19.04 7.60
CA TYR A 52 7.26 -19.25 6.59
C TYR A 52 8.20 -18.05 6.48
N PRO A 53 9.48 -18.16 6.91
CA PRO A 53 10.49 -17.13 6.71
C PRO A 53 11.06 -17.23 5.30
N THR A 54 10.98 -16.16 4.50
CA THR A 54 11.56 -16.12 3.16
C THR A 54 13.08 -16.13 3.19
N GLN A 55 13.71 -16.82 2.21
CA GLN A 55 15.15 -16.98 2.12
C GLN A 55 15.78 -16.06 1.06
N CYS A 56 15.00 -15.65 0.04
CA CYS A 56 15.44 -14.74 -1.02
C CYS A 56 14.25 -13.96 -1.59
N SER A 57 14.52 -13.04 -2.52
CA SER A 57 13.47 -12.34 -3.27
C SER A 57 12.73 -13.33 -4.17
N GLY A 58 11.41 -13.20 -4.22
CA GLY A 58 10.53 -14.09 -4.98
C GLY A 58 10.14 -15.39 -4.26
N ASP A 59 10.75 -15.69 -3.11
CA ASP A 59 10.45 -16.90 -2.34
C ASP A 59 9.01 -16.88 -1.78
N GLY A 60 8.56 -15.71 -1.34
CA GLY A 60 7.20 -15.53 -0.85
C GLY A 60 6.14 -15.78 -1.93
N ILE A 61 6.37 -15.33 -3.16
CA ILE A 61 5.43 -15.56 -4.28
C ILE A 61 5.35 -17.04 -4.62
N ASN A 62 6.47 -17.78 -4.61
CA ASN A 62 6.50 -19.21 -4.88
C ASN A 62 5.74 -19.99 -3.80
N LYS A 63 6.01 -19.70 -2.52
CA LYS A 63 5.31 -20.31 -1.39
C LYS A 63 3.80 -20.11 -1.48
N ILE A 64 3.35 -18.91 -1.83
CA ILE A 64 1.94 -18.60 -1.96
C ILE A 64 1.33 -19.33 -3.15
N ARG A 65 2.01 -19.41 -4.30
CA ARG A 65 1.53 -20.12 -5.48
C ARG A 65 1.36 -21.62 -5.25
N GLU A 66 2.29 -22.23 -4.53
CA GLU A 66 2.33 -23.66 -4.28
C GLU A 66 1.27 -24.10 -3.26
N GLU A 67 1.15 -23.35 -2.15
CA GLU A 67 0.36 -23.81 -1.01
C GLU A 67 -0.79 -22.85 -0.63
N GLY A 68 -0.81 -21.63 -1.15
CA GLY A 68 -1.75 -20.59 -0.71
C GLY A 68 -3.23 -20.97 -0.84
N ALA A 69 -3.57 -21.85 -1.80
CA ALA A 69 -4.93 -22.33 -1.96
C ALA A 69 -5.43 -23.22 -0.81
N GLU A 70 -4.54 -23.72 0.07
CA GLU A 70 -4.90 -24.52 1.23
C GLU A 70 -5.31 -23.69 2.45
N PHE A 71 -5.11 -22.38 2.38
CA PHE A 71 -5.34 -21.44 3.49
C PHE A 71 -6.60 -20.60 3.28
N ASP A 72 -7.20 -20.18 4.39
CA ASP A 72 -8.33 -19.24 4.41
C ASP A 72 -7.82 -17.80 4.39
N ARG A 73 -6.61 -17.57 4.93
CA ARG A 73 -5.97 -16.26 4.96
C ARG A 73 -4.47 -16.36 4.75
N ILE A 74 -3.92 -15.38 4.00
CA ILE A 74 -2.48 -15.24 3.80
C ILE A 74 -2.07 -13.87 4.33
N VAL A 75 -1.17 -13.84 5.31
CA VAL A 75 -0.61 -12.62 5.87
C VAL A 75 0.86 -12.52 5.54
N VAL A 76 1.30 -11.36 5.06
CA VAL A 76 2.73 -11.13 4.84
C VAL A 76 3.28 -10.05 5.77
N ALA A 77 4.55 -10.20 6.17
CA ALA A 77 5.29 -9.16 6.87
C ALA A 77 6.58 -8.82 6.14
N GLY A 78 6.69 -7.56 5.73
CA GLY A 78 7.82 -7.07 4.92
C GLY A 78 7.67 -5.63 4.49
N GLY A 79 8.46 -5.23 3.49
CA GLY A 79 8.31 -3.97 2.78
C GLY A 79 7.32 -4.08 1.62
N ASP A 80 7.28 -3.04 0.78
CA ASP A 80 6.41 -2.98 -0.39
C ASP A 80 6.66 -4.12 -1.40
N GLY A 81 7.92 -4.60 -1.53
CA GLY A 81 8.24 -5.78 -2.35
C GLY A 81 7.57 -7.06 -1.86
N MET A 82 7.50 -7.29 -0.53
CA MET A 82 6.77 -8.44 0.03
C MET A 82 5.26 -8.33 -0.21
N LEU A 83 4.71 -7.12 -0.18
CA LEU A 83 3.30 -6.89 -0.55
C LEU A 83 3.08 -7.20 -2.04
N ASN A 84 4.02 -6.83 -2.91
CA ASN A 84 3.96 -7.15 -4.34
C ASN A 84 4.04 -8.67 -4.57
N GLU A 85 4.90 -9.39 -3.83
CA GLU A 85 4.95 -10.86 -3.83
C GLU A 85 3.61 -11.49 -3.39
N LEU A 86 2.99 -10.97 -2.32
CA LEU A 86 1.66 -11.41 -1.88
C LEU A 86 0.65 -11.27 -3.01
N VAL A 87 0.55 -10.08 -3.59
CA VAL A 87 -0.44 -9.78 -4.62
C VAL A 87 -0.26 -10.71 -5.83
N ASN A 88 0.95 -10.80 -6.38
CA ASN A 88 1.22 -11.66 -7.55
C ASN A 88 1.09 -13.15 -7.23
N GLY A 89 1.29 -13.54 -5.97
CA GLY A 89 1.03 -14.90 -5.50
C GLY A 89 -0.47 -15.21 -5.46
N VAL A 90 -1.26 -14.40 -4.73
CA VAL A 90 -2.70 -14.68 -4.56
C VAL A 90 -3.49 -14.53 -5.84
N MET A 91 -3.11 -13.60 -6.72
CA MET A 91 -3.75 -13.43 -8.03
C MET A 91 -3.51 -14.59 -8.99
N SER A 92 -2.59 -15.51 -8.68
CA SER A 92 -2.37 -16.75 -9.43
C SER A 92 -3.13 -17.95 -8.87
N LEU A 93 -3.78 -17.80 -7.71
CA LEU A 93 -4.52 -18.92 -7.08
C LEU A 93 -5.84 -19.21 -7.80
N PRO A 94 -6.30 -20.47 -7.76
CA PRO A 94 -7.58 -20.87 -8.38
C PRO A 94 -8.80 -20.40 -7.59
N LYS A 95 -8.63 -19.85 -6.38
CA LYS A 95 -9.68 -19.31 -5.52
C LYS A 95 -9.26 -17.97 -4.91
N GLU A 96 -10.25 -17.18 -4.54
CA GLU A 96 -10.02 -15.97 -3.74
C GLU A 96 -9.61 -16.35 -2.30
N VAL A 97 -8.58 -15.68 -1.79
CA VAL A 97 -8.08 -15.84 -0.42
C VAL A 97 -8.02 -14.47 0.24
N GLU A 98 -8.46 -14.39 1.49
CA GLU A 98 -8.32 -13.17 2.28
C GLU A 98 -6.85 -12.91 2.61
N THR A 99 -6.45 -11.65 2.58
CA THR A 99 -5.07 -11.28 2.82
C THR A 99 -4.90 -10.28 3.96
N GLY A 100 -3.68 -10.17 4.46
CA GLY A 100 -3.29 -9.17 5.45
C GLY A 100 -1.83 -8.74 5.25
N TYR A 101 -1.50 -7.53 5.70
CA TYR A 101 -0.18 -6.97 5.55
C TYR A 101 0.34 -6.31 6.82
N ILE A 102 1.55 -6.71 7.24
CA ILE A 102 2.30 -6.11 8.34
C ILE A 102 3.50 -5.38 7.75
N ALA A 103 3.42 -4.07 7.71
CA ALA A 103 4.43 -3.22 7.10
C ALA A 103 5.67 -3.08 8.00
N THR A 104 6.76 -3.74 7.63
CA THR A 104 8.05 -3.69 8.34
C THR A 104 9.19 -3.09 7.52
N GLY A 105 8.92 -2.69 6.28
CA GLY A 105 9.88 -2.05 5.40
C GLY A 105 10.16 -0.58 5.74
N THR A 106 10.91 0.07 4.87
CA THR A 106 11.39 1.43 5.08
C THR A 106 10.39 2.49 4.63
N VAL A 107 9.72 2.30 3.51
CA VAL A 107 8.81 3.27 2.89
C VAL A 107 7.37 2.93 3.24
N ASN A 108 6.89 1.76 2.86
CA ASN A 108 5.56 1.22 3.16
C ASN A 108 4.44 2.17 2.70
N ASP A 109 4.46 2.55 1.42
CA ASP A 109 3.51 3.51 0.84
C ASP A 109 2.06 3.01 0.93
N PHE A 110 1.83 1.73 0.68
CA PHE A 110 0.52 1.10 0.84
C PHE A 110 -0.01 1.22 2.27
N ALA A 111 0.82 0.86 3.25
CA ALA A 111 0.43 0.95 4.65
C ALA A 111 0.11 2.39 5.08
N ALA A 112 0.89 3.36 4.57
CA ALA A 112 0.65 4.77 4.82
C ALA A 112 -0.67 5.26 4.20
N THR A 113 -1.00 4.79 2.99
CA THR A 113 -2.22 5.13 2.25
C THR A 113 -3.46 4.59 2.96
N HIS A 114 -3.42 3.34 3.41
CA HIS A 114 -4.54 2.66 4.05
C HIS A 114 -4.59 2.79 5.58
N GLY A 115 -3.65 3.53 6.17
CA GLY A 115 -3.63 3.78 7.61
C GLY A 115 -3.19 2.58 8.47
N ILE A 116 -2.54 1.57 7.88
CA ILE A 116 -1.99 0.44 8.63
C ILE A 116 -0.92 0.96 9.62
N PRO A 117 -1.00 0.63 10.90
CA PRO A 117 -0.10 1.16 11.92
C PRO A 117 1.32 0.62 11.76
N LYS A 118 2.31 1.42 12.20
CA LYS A 118 3.72 1.00 12.24
C LYS A 118 4.03 0.02 13.37
N ASN A 119 3.16 -0.06 14.37
CA ASN A 119 3.28 -1.04 15.44
C ASN A 119 2.93 -2.41 14.88
N VAL A 120 3.86 -3.35 14.96
CA VAL A 120 3.74 -4.70 14.37
C VAL A 120 2.57 -5.48 14.98
N ILE A 121 2.34 -5.35 16.30
CA ILE A 121 1.27 -6.06 16.98
C ILE A 121 -0.11 -5.49 16.63
N GLU A 122 -0.23 -4.16 16.56
CA GLU A 122 -1.45 -3.51 16.08
C GLU A 122 -1.74 -3.88 14.61
N ALA A 123 -0.71 -3.90 13.76
CA ALA A 123 -0.84 -4.33 12.36
C ALA A 123 -1.23 -5.81 12.25
N ALA A 124 -0.69 -6.69 13.10
CA ALA A 124 -1.06 -8.11 13.15
C ALA A 124 -2.53 -8.30 13.55
N LYS A 125 -3.03 -7.55 14.52
CA LYS A 125 -4.46 -7.56 14.90
C LYS A 125 -5.36 -7.17 13.73
N ILE A 126 -4.99 -6.15 12.97
CA ILE A 126 -5.72 -5.73 11.77
C ILE A 126 -5.65 -6.81 10.70
N ALA A 127 -4.46 -7.36 10.42
CA ALA A 127 -4.27 -8.41 9.43
C ALA A 127 -5.06 -9.70 9.72
N ALA A 128 -5.40 -9.93 11.00
CA ALA A 128 -6.22 -11.06 11.45
C ALA A 128 -7.71 -10.70 11.63
N SER A 129 -8.10 -9.44 11.46
CA SER A 129 -9.49 -8.99 11.68
C SER A 129 -10.41 -9.38 10.52
N ASP A 130 -11.73 -9.40 10.79
CA ASP A 130 -12.75 -9.65 9.78
C ASP A 130 -13.11 -8.39 8.95
N ASN A 131 -12.46 -7.24 9.21
CA ASN A 131 -12.64 -6.02 8.40
C ASN A 131 -11.86 -6.13 7.09
N VAL A 132 -12.29 -7.02 6.22
CA VAL A 132 -11.70 -7.25 4.89
C VAL A 132 -12.38 -6.35 3.87
N LYS A 133 -11.56 -5.66 3.06
CA LYS A 133 -12.02 -4.83 1.94
C LYS A 133 -11.48 -5.35 0.64
N ALA A 134 -12.31 -5.28 -0.39
CA ALA A 134 -11.88 -5.52 -1.76
C ALA A 134 -11.30 -4.22 -2.33
N ILE A 135 -10.08 -4.28 -2.86
CA ILE A 135 -9.39 -3.13 -3.45
C ILE A 135 -9.01 -3.41 -4.89
N ASP A 136 -8.86 -2.33 -5.65
CA ASP A 136 -8.41 -2.38 -7.03
C ASP A 136 -6.90 -2.65 -7.12
N LEU A 137 -6.49 -3.31 -8.20
CA LEU A 137 -5.09 -3.48 -8.58
C LEU A 137 -4.85 -2.97 -9.99
N GLY A 138 -3.63 -2.54 -10.27
CA GLY A 138 -3.18 -2.38 -11.64
C GLY A 138 -2.62 -3.69 -12.18
N LYS A 139 -2.97 -4.07 -13.41
CA LYS A 139 -2.37 -5.20 -14.12
C LYS A 139 -1.52 -4.68 -15.28
N PHE A 140 -0.26 -4.99 -15.28
CA PHE A 140 0.76 -4.61 -16.25
C PHE A 140 1.19 -5.86 -17.02
N GLY A 141 0.62 -6.08 -18.19
CA GLY A 141 0.75 -7.35 -18.89
C GLY A 141 0.23 -8.50 -18.01
N ASP A 142 1.12 -9.41 -17.62
CA ASP A 142 0.78 -10.56 -16.76
C ASP A 142 1.07 -10.34 -15.27
N ARG A 143 1.64 -9.20 -14.90
CA ARG A 143 2.01 -8.85 -13.51
C ARG A 143 1.05 -7.85 -12.92
N TYR A 144 0.89 -7.90 -11.60
CA TYR A 144 0.08 -6.95 -10.84
C TYR A 144 0.96 -5.96 -10.09
N PHE A 145 0.47 -4.74 -9.96
CA PHE A 145 1.03 -3.72 -9.07
C PHE A 145 -0.06 -3.13 -8.18
N VAL A 146 0.34 -2.73 -6.99
CA VAL A 146 -0.59 -2.29 -5.95
C VAL A 146 -0.83 -0.79 -6.01
N TYR A 147 0.22 -0.02 -6.29
CA TYR A 147 0.12 1.45 -6.22
C TYR A 147 0.71 2.18 -7.42
N VAL A 148 1.80 1.71 -8.04
CA VAL A 148 2.40 2.46 -9.15
C VAL A 148 3.20 1.62 -10.12
N SER A 149 2.99 1.90 -11.42
CA SER A 149 3.91 1.59 -12.50
C SER A 149 4.51 2.89 -13.02
N ALA A 150 5.82 2.95 -13.27
CA ALA A 150 6.48 4.16 -13.74
C ALA A 150 7.63 3.86 -14.70
N PHE A 151 7.92 4.83 -15.59
CA PHE A 151 9.08 4.81 -16.47
C PHE A 151 9.76 6.18 -16.55
N GLY A 152 11.00 6.20 -17.00
CA GLY A 152 11.76 7.39 -17.32
C GLY A 152 12.70 7.85 -16.21
N ILE A 153 13.02 9.12 -16.14
CA ILE A 153 14.15 9.71 -15.39
C ILE A 153 14.20 9.31 -13.90
N ALA A 154 13.07 9.05 -13.28
CA ALA A 154 12.99 8.75 -11.85
C ALA A 154 13.20 7.27 -11.51
N THR A 155 13.17 6.38 -12.50
CA THR A 155 13.29 4.93 -12.29
C THR A 155 14.74 4.47 -12.19
N ASP A 156 15.69 5.23 -12.78
CA ASP A 156 17.14 4.92 -12.74
C ASP A 156 17.84 5.45 -11.48
N VAL A 157 17.16 6.23 -10.64
CA VAL A 157 17.75 6.76 -9.40
C VAL A 157 17.64 5.69 -8.32
N PRO A 158 18.75 5.04 -7.93
CA PRO A 158 18.68 4.03 -6.87
C PRO A 158 18.12 4.65 -5.59
N TYR A 159 17.15 3.98 -4.99
CA TYR A 159 16.51 4.33 -3.70
C TYR A 159 17.49 4.47 -2.50
N LYS A 160 18.80 4.51 -2.77
CA LYS A 160 19.90 4.62 -1.79
C LYS A 160 20.11 6.01 -1.20
N THR A 161 19.15 6.92 -1.27
CA THR A 161 19.27 8.16 -0.52
C THR A 161 18.84 7.96 0.92
N LYS A 162 19.84 8.00 1.81
CA LYS A 162 19.71 7.86 3.28
C LYS A 162 18.52 8.62 3.85
N GLN A 163 17.80 7.95 4.73
CA GLN A 163 16.59 8.34 5.47
C GLN A 163 16.64 9.61 6.35
N SER A 164 17.58 10.51 6.18
CA SER A 164 17.83 11.55 7.19
C SER A 164 17.24 12.93 6.91
N ALA A 165 16.16 13.06 6.15
CA ALA A 165 15.57 14.37 6.04
C ALA A 165 14.03 14.36 6.00
N LYS A 166 13.39 14.48 7.16
CA LYS A 166 11.97 14.85 7.35
C LYS A 166 11.79 16.34 7.12
N ASN A 167 11.46 16.81 5.92
CA ASN A 167 10.92 18.17 5.71
C ASN A 167 10.48 18.41 4.27
N HIS A 168 9.50 19.28 4.05
CA HIS A 168 8.98 19.77 2.77
C HIS A 168 10.04 20.32 1.79
N TRP A 169 11.26 20.55 2.26
CA TRP A 169 12.43 20.94 1.46
C TRP A 169 12.96 19.82 0.55
N LYS A 170 12.57 18.56 0.78
CA LYS A 170 13.13 17.40 0.09
C LYS A 170 12.61 17.20 -1.31
N ILE A 171 11.34 17.51 -1.56
CA ILE A 171 10.78 17.44 -2.92
C ILE A 171 11.54 18.41 -3.82
N ARG A 172 11.82 19.61 -3.29
CA ARG A 172 12.62 20.63 -3.99
C ARG A 172 14.05 20.13 -4.23
N ALA A 173 14.67 19.48 -3.24
CA ALA A 173 16.01 18.91 -3.35
C ALA A 173 16.03 17.69 -4.28
N TYR A 174 15.00 16.85 -4.28
CA TYR A 174 14.87 15.69 -5.15
C TYR A 174 14.67 16.11 -6.61
N VAL A 175 13.70 16.98 -6.89
CA VAL A 175 13.49 17.54 -8.23
C VAL A 175 14.73 18.34 -8.68
N TRP A 176 15.37 19.09 -7.78
CA TRP A 176 16.60 19.83 -8.08
C TRP A 176 17.79 18.91 -8.30
N ASN A 177 17.90 17.79 -7.58
CA ASN A 177 18.92 16.76 -7.82
C ASN A 177 18.66 16.01 -9.12
N ILE A 178 17.40 15.70 -9.45
CA ILE A 178 17.04 15.16 -10.77
C ILE A 178 17.49 16.15 -11.86
N ILE A 179 17.17 17.43 -11.73
CA ILE A 179 17.57 18.46 -12.69
C ILE A 179 19.11 18.64 -12.74
N LYS A 180 19.81 18.57 -11.61
CA LYS A 180 21.27 18.65 -11.56
C LYS A 180 21.98 17.40 -12.03
N CYS A 181 21.48 16.22 -11.68
CA CYS A 181 22.09 14.94 -12.07
C CYS A 181 21.88 14.62 -13.53
N ILE A 182 20.89 15.23 -14.19
CA ILE A 182 20.51 14.95 -15.56
C ILE A 182 20.93 16.16 -16.42
N GLY A 183 22.19 16.18 -16.83
CA GLY A 183 22.65 17.13 -17.86
C GLY A 183 21.84 16.96 -19.18
N PRO A 184 21.84 17.97 -20.07
CA PRO A 184 21.03 18.00 -21.29
C PRO A 184 21.12 16.72 -22.15
N ASN A 185 22.28 16.07 -22.17
CA ASN A 185 22.51 14.84 -22.92
C ASN A 185 21.81 13.61 -22.29
N LYS A 186 21.75 13.52 -20.95
CA LYS A 186 21.02 12.44 -20.25
C LYS A 186 19.52 12.60 -20.40
N PHE A 187 18.99 13.83 -20.44
CA PHE A 187 17.58 14.08 -20.74
C PHE A 187 17.18 13.58 -22.13
N LYS A 188 18.05 13.78 -23.12
CA LYS A 188 17.80 13.28 -24.45
C LYS A 188 17.78 11.75 -24.49
N ALA A 189 18.68 11.12 -23.75
CA ALA A 189 18.74 9.64 -23.63
C ALA A 189 17.57 9.04 -22.85
N ALA A 190 17.00 9.77 -21.89
CA ALA A 190 15.84 9.33 -21.10
C ALA A 190 14.49 9.58 -21.79
N CYS A 191 14.48 10.33 -22.89
CA CYS A 191 13.27 10.63 -23.64
C CYS A 191 12.82 9.42 -24.44
N ARG A 192 11.53 9.10 -24.38
CA ARG A 192 10.92 8.00 -25.13
C ARG A 192 9.80 8.53 -26.02
N LYS A 193 9.84 8.17 -27.28
CA LYS A 193 8.70 8.36 -28.18
C LYS A 193 7.66 7.31 -27.87
N MET A 194 6.44 7.76 -27.65
CA MET A 194 5.37 6.89 -27.19
C MET A 194 4.04 7.30 -27.78
N ARG A 195 3.26 6.31 -28.19
CA ARG A 195 1.82 6.40 -28.42
C ARG A 195 1.12 5.91 -27.16
N VAL A 196 0.24 6.72 -26.65
CA VAL A 196 -0.61 6.42 -25.49
C VAL A 196 -2.04 6.34 -25.99
N ASP A 197 -2.68 5.22 -25.77
CA ASP A 197 -4.07 4.97 -26.14
C ASP A 197 -4.84 4.60 -24.84
N ALA A 198 -5.75 5.47 -24.45
CA ALA A 198 -6.58 5.32 -23.26
C ALA A 198 -8.07 5.17 -23.62
N GLY A 199 -8.36 4.58 -24.76
CA GLY A 199 -9.72 4.45 -25.30
C GLY A 199 -10.20 5.74 -25.94
N ASP A 200 -10.86 6.61 -25.17
CA ASP A 200 -11.41 7.87 -25.68
C ASP A 200 -10.33 8.90 -26.05
N VAL A 201 -9.13 8.74 -25.54
CA VAL A 201 -8.02 9.69 -25.72
C VAL A 201 -6.79 8.98 -26.26
N VAL A 202 -6.35 9.39 -27.46
CA VAL A 202 -5.12 8.90 -28.07
C VAL A 202 -4.17 10.07 -28.32
N PHE A 203 -2.94 9.94 -27.87
CA PHE A 203 -1.92 10.95 -28.14
C PHE A 203 -0.55 10.34 -28.40
N ASN A 204 0.27 11.07 -29.16
CA ASN A 204 1.65 10.71 -29.45
C ASN A 204 2.58 11.81 -28.93
N GLY A 205 3.71 11.43 -28.36
CA GLY A 205 4.65 12.42 -27.83
C GLY A 205 6.02 11.86 -27.49
N GLU A 206 6.89 12.77 -27.12
CA GLU A 206 8.18 12.45 -26.49
C GLU A 206 8.06 12.73 -24.99
N PHE A 207 8.17 11.69 -24.17
CA PHE A 207 7.99 11.79 -22.72
C PHE A 207 9.31 11.49 -22.00
N ILE A 208 9.56 12.22 -20.93
CA ILE A 208 10.73 12.03 -20.06
C ILE A 208 10.38 11.23 -18.80
N PHE A 209 9.10 11.15 -18.47
CA PHE A 209 8.58 10.44 -17.31
C PHE A 209 7.11 10.10 -17.53
N GLY A 210 6.71 8.96 -17.05
CA GLY A 210 5.30 8.57 -16.95
C GLY A 210 5.07 7.73 -15.72
N THR A 211 3.87 7.87 -15.17
CA THR A 211 3.42 7.08 -14.02
C THR A 211 1.95 6.71 -14.21
N ILE A 212 1.64 5.48 -13.90
CA ILE A 212 0.30 4.91 -13.87
C ILE A 212 0.08 4.39 -12.45
N SER A 213 -0.95 4.85 -11.78
CA SER A 213 -1.15 4.56 -10.37
C SER A 213 -2.60 4.24 -10.02
N ASN A 214 -2.75 3.41 -8.98
CA ASN A 214 -3.97 3.23 -8.22
C ASN A 214 -3.70 3.67 -6.78
N SER A 215 -3.36 4.95 -6.57
CA SER A 215 -2.98 5.45 -5.25
C SER A 215 -3.25 6.94 -5.10
N LYS A 216 -3.64 7.35 -3.90
CA LYS A 216 -3.78 8.77 -3.52
C LYS A 216 -2.43 9.49 -3.37
N SER A 217 -1.32 8.77 -3.43
CA SER A 217 0.03 9.35 -3.37
C SER A 217 1.02 8.44 -4.08
N ILE A 218 1.93 9.02 -4.84
CA ILE A 218 2.99 8.27 -5.51
C ILE A 218 4.30 8.55 -4.79
N GLY A 219 4.75 7.57 -4.00
CA GLY A 219 5.98 7.65 -3.23
C GLY A 219 6.00 8.85 -2.26
N THR A 220 7.16 9.46 -2.10
CA THR A 220 7.29 10.72 -1.35
C THR A 220 6.79 11.96 -2.11
N LEU A 221 6.35 11.78 -3.34
CA LEU A 221 5.78 12.80 -4.20
C LEU A 221 4.25 12.79 -4.06
N HIS A 222 3.72 13.54 -3.11
CA HIS A 222 2.29 13.87 -3.05
C HIS A 222 1.87 14.78 -4.25
N ILE A 223 2.40 14.49 -5.44
CA ILE A 223 2.34 15.40 -6.59
C ILE A 223 1.05 15.25 -7.38
N LEU A 224 0.32 14.14 -7.26
CA LEU A 224 -0.61 13.75 -8.29
C LEU A 224 -2.02 13.47 -7.83
N VAL A 225 -2.44 14.00 -6.69
CA VAL A 225 -3.76 13.62 -6.26
C VAL A 225 -4.68 14.80 -6.18
N ASP A 226 -5.60 14.84 -7.12
CA ASP A 226 -6.89 15.46 -6.90
C ASP A 226 -7.50 14.81 -5.63
N LYS A 227 -8.09 15.61 -4.75
CA LYS A 227 -8.73 15.15 -3.50
C LYS A 227 -9.87 14.16 -3.72
N LYS A 228 -10.19 13.85 -4.98
CA LYS A 228 -11.29 13.00 -5.43
C LYS A 228 -10.87 11.63 -5.97
N VAL A 229 -9.59 11.19 -5.80
CA VAL A 229 -9.22 9.84 -6.24
C VAL A 229 -9.87 8.81 -5.33
N GLU A 230 -10.72 7.99 -5.91
CA GLU A 230 -11.30 6.79 -5.31
C GLU A 230 -10.42 5.60 -5.68
N LEU A 231 -10.10 4.72 -4.71
CA LEU A 231 -9.17 3.60 -4.90
C LEU A 231 -9.88 2.28 -5.27
N ASP A 232 -11.18 2.36 -5.50
CA ASP A 232 -12.09 1.22 -5.68
C ASP A 232 -13.10 1.45 -6.82
N ASP A 233 -12.79 2.40 -7.73
CA ASP A 233 -13.69 2.76 -8.84
C ASP A 233 -13.41 2.03 -10.16
N GLY A 234 -12.35 1.21 -10.20
CA GLY A 234 -11.93 0.46 -11.39
C GLY A 234 -11.20 1.31 -12.41
N ARG A 235 -10.49 2.36 -11.98
CA ARG A 235 -9.72 3.24 -12.86
C ARG A 235 -8.31 3.47 -12.33
N LEU A 236 -7.39 3.72 -13.26
CA LEU A 236 -6.01 4.10 -12.99
C LEU A 236 -5.81 5.56 -13.39
N GLU A 237 -4.99 6.27 -12.62
CA GLU A 237 -4.52 7.60 -12.94
C GLU A 237 -3.18 7.51 -13.66
N ALA A 238 -3.13 7.99 -14.89
CA ALA A 238 -1.90 8.06 -15.67
C ALA A 238 -1.47 9.52 -15.88
N LEU A 239 -0.22 9.82 -15.54
CA LEU A 239 0.41 11.10 -15.80
C LEU A 239 1.62 10.92 -16.68
N PHE A 240 1.68 11.67 -17.76
CA PHE A 240 2.83 11.72 -18.67
C PHE A 240 3.42 13.13 -18.70
N ILE A 241 4.73 13.21 -18.48
CA ILE A 241 5.48 14.47 -18.55
C ILE A 241 6.19 14.54 -19.89
N PRO A 242 5.74 15.40 -20.82
CA PRO A 242 6.38 15.54 -22.11
C PRO A 242 7.74 16.21 -21.97
N ARG A 243 8.62 15.99 -22.93
CA ARG A 243 9.94 16.61 -22.99
C ARG A 243 9.84 18.12 -23.14
N PRO A 244 10.33 18.91 -22.19
CA PRO A 244 10.43 20.35 -22.35
C PRO A 244 11.50 20.69 -23.40
N LYS A 245 11.12 21.48 -24.42
CA LYS A 245 12.02 21.88 -25.53
C LYS A 245 12.75 23.19 -25.24
N LYS A 246 12.19 24.07 -24.38
CA LYS A 246 12.72 25.37 -24.04
C LYS A 246 12.89 25.53 -22.52
N LEU A 247 13.85 26.34 -22.12
CA LEU A 247 14.11 26.61 -20.69
C LEU A 247 12.88 27.16 -19.95
N ARG A 248 12.07 27.98 -20.61
CA ARG A 248 10.79 28.49 -20.07
C ARG A 248 9.78 27.37 -19.77
N GLU A 249 9.79 26.29 -20.53
CA GLU A 249 8.91 25.13 -20.31
C GLU A 249 9.33 24.37 -19.06
N TRP A 250 10.64 24.29 -18.77
CA TRP A 250 11.18 23.75 -17.53
C TRP A 250 10.71 24.52 -16.31
N PHE A 251 10.79 25.85 -16.35
CA PHE A 251 10.30 26.67 -15.24
C PHE A 251 8.77 26.53 -15.05
N ARG A 252 8.02 26.46 -16.15
CA ARG A 252 6.57 26.25 -16.10
C ARG A 252 6.23 24.87 -15.53
N LEU A 253 6.89 23.81 -16.01
CA LEU A 253 6.75 22.46 -15.48
C LEU A 253 7.01 22.41 -13.96
N TYR A 254 8.12 23.00 -13.53
CA TYR A 254 8.45 23.10 -12.12
C TYR A 254 7.37 23.84 -11.31
N LYS A 255 6.88 24.96 -11.83
CA LYS A 255 5.81 25.75 -11.17
C LYS A 255 4.52 24.91 -11.06
N ASN A 256 4.08 24.28 -12.14
CA ASN A 256 2.85 23.50 -12.18
C ASN A 256 2.91 22.28 -11.26
N LEU A 257 4.03 21.55 -11.25
CA LEU A 257 4.24 20.45 -10.32
C LEU A 257 4.23 20.90 -8.86
N ARG A 258 4.76 22.09 -8.57
CA ARG A 258 4.77 22.66 -7.22
C ARG A 258 3.40 23.11 -6.76
N GLU A 259 2.61 23.69 -7.66
CA GLU A 259 1.29 24.27 -7.38
C GLU A 259 0.17 23.26 -7.55
N GLN A 260 0.49 22.05 -8.02
CA GLN A 260 -0.49 21.00 -8.36
C GLN A 260 -1.56 21.49 -9.35
N ASP A 261 -1.18 22.44 -10.21
CA ASP A 261 -2.04 22.96 -11.25
C ASP A 261 -1.74 22.27 -12.58
N PHE A 262 -2.60 21.32 -12.92
CA PHE A 262 -2.51 20.55 -14.17
C PHE A 262 -3.37 21.14 -15.30
N SER A 263 -4.19 22.14 -15.02
CA SER A 263 -5.18 22.68 -15.96
C SER A 263 -4.58 23.44 -17.15
N HIS A 264 -3.39 24.02 -16.95
CA HIS A 264 -2.71 24.86 -17.96
C HIS A 264 -1.35 24.29 -18.39
N SER A 265 -1.05 23.05 -18.02
CA SER A 265 0.22 22.43 -18.31
C SER A 265 0.15 21.55 -19.56
N LYS A 266 1.29 21.38 -20.24
CA LYS A 266 1.44 20.33 -21.26
C LYS A 266 1.51 18.92 -20.63
N LEU A 267 1.22 18.80 -19.34
CA LEU A 267 1.12 17.53 -18.65
C LEU A 267 -0.12 16.81 -19.17
N MET A 268 0.04 15.56 -19.51
CA MET A 268 -1.06 14.72 -19.95
C MET A 268 -1.51 13.86 -18.79
N PHE A 269 -2.69 14.15 -18.28
CA PHE A 269 -3.34 13.37 -17.24
C PHE A 269 -4.54 12.65 -17.81
N VAL A 270 -4.61 11.35 -17.59
CA VAL A 270 -5.70 10.49 -18.07
C VAL A 270 -6.16 9.60 -16.93
N ARG A 271 -7.46 9.42 -16.81
CA ARG A 271 -8.08 8.47 -15.89
C ARG A 271 -8.84 7.44 -16.73
N THR A 272 -8.40 6.19 -16.67
CA THR A 272 -8.90 5.13 -17.53
C THR A 272 -8.88 3.76 -16.86
N SER A 273 -9.72 2.85 -17.33
CA SER A 273 -9.67 1.44 -16.93
C SER A 273 -8.66 0.62 -17.75
N GLU A 274 -8.29 1.10 -18.94
CA GLU A 274 -7.33 0.45 -19.82
C GLU A 274 -6.43 1.48 -20.50
N LEU A 275 -5.15 1.17 -20.58
CA LEU A 275 -4.11 1.98 -21.21
C LEU A 275 -3.20 1.09 -22.06
N LYS A 276 -3.11 1.39 -23.36
CA LYS A 276 -2.15 0.75 -24.26
C LYS A 276 -1.01 1.71 -24.57
N LEU A 277 0.21 1.25 -24.35
CA LEU A 277 1.42 2.00 -24.65
C LEU A 277 2.18 1.29 -25.77
N THR A 278 2.48 2.02 -26.85
CA THR A 278 3.41 1.58 -27.92
C THR A 278 4.58 2.57 -27.96
N MET A 279 5.81 2.12 -27.82
CA MET A 279 6.95 3.00 -27.55
C MET A 279 8.27 2.40 -28.01
N GLU A 280 9.31 3.22 -28.06
CA GLU A 280 10.69 2.73 -28.11
C GLU A 280 10.96 1.91 -26.85
N LYS A 281 11.80 0.87 -26.95
CA LYS A 281 12.15 -0.01 -25.83
C LYS A 281 12.40 0.75 -24.53
N THR A 282 11.56 0.54 -23.54
CA THR A 282 11.47 1.35 -22.33
C THR A 282 11.40 0.47 -21.10
N ALA A 283 12.27 0.73 -20.12
CA ALA A 283 12.26 0.07 -18.83
C ALA A 283 11.17 0.67 -17.91
N PHE A 284 10.47 -0.19 -17.20
CA PHE A 284 9.44 0.17 -16.23
C PHE A 284 9.83 -0.30 -14.83
N THR A 285 9.24 0.33 -13.83
CA THR A 285 9.22 -0.16 -12.45
C THR A 285 7.78 -0.40 -12.02
N LEU A 286 7.55 -1.45 -11.23
CA LEU A 286 6.26 -1.81 -10.64
C LEU A 286 6.43 -1.84 -9.12
N ASP A 287 5.76 -0.94 -8.42
CA ASP A 287 5.87 -0.78 -6.96
C ASP A 287 7.32 -0.61 -6.44
N GLY A 288 8.22 -0.10 -7.31
CA GLY A 288 9.64 0.06 -7.02
C GLY A 288 10.53 -1.13 -7.41
N GLU A 289 9.95 -2.23 -7.87
CA GLU A 289 10.66 -3.41 -8.39
C GLU A 289 10.82 -3.32 -9.91
N ASP A 290 11.73 -4.14 -10.49
CA ASP A 290 11.93 -4.19 -11.93
C ASP A 290 10.68 -4.68 -12.67
N GLY A 291 10.14 -3.83 -13.54
CA GLY A 291 9.00 -4.10 -14.40
C GLY A 291 9.37 -4.67 -15.78
N GLY A 292 10.66 -4.76 -16.08
CA GLY A 292 11.15 -5.18 -17.39
C GLY A 292 11.16 -4.06 -18.44
N GLU A 293 11.62 -4.40 -19.65
CA GLU A 293 11.68 -3.50 -20.79
C GLU A 293 10.64 -3.90 -21.84
N HIS A 294 9.86 -2.93 -22.33
CA HIS A 294 8.74 -3.15 -23.24
C HIS A 294 8.74 -2.17 -24.40
N GLU A 295 8.27 -2.61 -25.56
CA GLU A 295 7.96 -1.78 -26.73
C GLU A 295 6.45 -1.61 -26.89
N GLU A 296 5.69 -2.57 -26.38
CA GLU A 296 4.23 -2.51 -26.29
C GLU A 296 3.80 -3.14 -24.97
N ILE A 297 2.84 -2.50 -24.29
CA ILE A 297 2.25 -3.01 -23.07
C ILE A 297 0.82 -2.53 -22.87
N THR A 298 -0.04 -3.41 -22.41
CA THR A 298 -1.39 -3.08 -21.96
C THR A 298 -1.44 -3.09 -20.44
N ILE A 299 -1.99 -2.02 -19.88
CA ILE A 299 -2.15 -1.82 -18.44
C ILE A 299 -3.63 -1.65 -18.17
N THR A 300 -4.18 -2.45 -17.26
CA THR A 300 -5.63 -2.42 -16.95
C THR A 300 -5.87 -2.26 -15.46
N ALA A 301 -6.95 -1.58 -15.11
CA ALA A 301 -7.49 -1.58 -13.76
C ALA A 301 -8.25 -2.89 -13.52
N GLN A 302 -7.91 -3.57 -12.45
CA GLN A 302 -8.62 -4.78 -12.00
C GLN A 302 -9.43 -4.41 -10.76
N LYS A 303 -10.75 -4.27 -10.97
CA LYS A 303 -11.64 -3.73 -9.94
C LYS A 303 -11.88 -4.73 -8.83
N GLN A 304 -11.59 -4.33 -7.60
CA GLN A 304 -11.95 -5.03 -6.35
C GLN A 304 -11.50 -6.51 -6.31
N VAL A 305 -10.32 -6.80 -6.85
CA VAL A 305 -9.82 -8.18 -6.98
C VAL A 305 -8.97 -8.64 -5.80
N LEU A 306 -8.44 -7.74 -4.97
CA LEU A 306 -7.67 -8.11 -3.78
C LEU A 306 -8.50 -7.92 -2.51
N LYS A 307 -8.77 -9.01 -1.79
CA LYS A 307 -9.41 -9.00 -0.47
C LYS A 307 -8.35 -8.85 0.61
N ILE A 308 -8.26 -7.68 1.24
CA ILE A 308 -7.25 -7.38 2.26
C ILE A 308 -7.86 -6.79 3.53
N ALA A 309 -7.40 -7.28 4.69
CA ALA A 309 -7.77 -6.75 5.98
C ALA A 309 -7.16 -5.36 6.20
N LEU A 310 -8.00 -4.37 6.43
CA LEU A 310 -7.62 -2.95 6.60
C LEU A 310 -8.17 -2.39 7.92
N PRO A 311 -7.57 -1.32 8.45
CA PRO A 311 -8.11 -0.62 9.61
C PRO A 311 -9.53 -0.11 9.35
N GLU A 312 -10.37 -0.15 10.37
CA GLU A 312 -11.66 0.54 10.30
C GLU A 312 -11.45 2.05 10.14
N PRO A 313 -12.34 2.74 9.38
CA PRO A 313 -12.31 4.18 9.31
C PRO A 313 -12.53 4.76 10.73
N GLN A 314 -11.64 5.66 11.16
CA GLN A 314 -11.87 6.33 12.43
C GLN A 314 -12.99 7.38 12.26
N LEU A 315 -14.02 7.28 13.09
CA LEU A 315 -15.06 8.31 13.20
C LEU A 315 -14.46 9.54 13.90
N VAL A 316 -14.57 10.68 13.27
CA VAL A 316 -14.18 11.97 13.84
C VAL A 316 -15.43 12.84 13.89
N THR A 317 -15.80 13.27 15.09
CA THR A 317 -16.90 14.22 15.27
C THR A 317 -16.45 15.59 14.79
N ARG A 318 -17.10 16.11 13.76
CA ARG A 318 -16.90 17.45 13.24
C ARG A 318 -18.27 18.12 13.19
N ASP A 319 -18.42 19.26 13.90
CA ASP A 319 -19.65 20.04 13.96
C ASP A 319 -20.91 19.23 14.43
N GLY A 320 -20.71 18.21 15.27
CA GLY A 320 -21.79 17.35 15.78
C GLY A 320 -22.18 16.17 14.89
N GLU A 321 -21.58 16.01 13.71
CA GLU A 321 -21.75 14.86 12.82
C GLU A 321 -20.57 13.90 12.91
N GLU A 322 -20.82 12.60 12.98
CA GLU A 322 -19.79 11.57 12.87
C GLU A 322 -19.42 11.37 11.40
N ILE A 323 -18.21 11.81 11.03
CA ILE A 323 -17.68 11.65 9.69
C ILE A 323 -16.61 10.56 9.71
N ALA A 324 -16.78 9.52 8.91
CA ALA A 324 -15.75 8.50 8.68
C ALA A 324 -14.61 9.13 7.88
N VAL A 325 -13.44 9.29 8.51
CA VAL A 325 -12.26 9.86 7.84
C VAL A 325 -11.15 8.81 7.86
N ALA A 326 -10.65 8.44 6.68
CA ALA A 326 -9.47 7.58 6.60
C ALA A 326 -8.28 8.29 7.26
N LEU A 327 -7.53 7.59 8.11
CA LEU A 327 -6.34 8.13 8.81
C LEU A 327 -5.34 8.78 7.85
N SER A 328 -5.29 8.32 6.60
CA SER A 328 -4.42 8.84 5.54
C SER A 328 -4.76 10.27 5.13
N SER A 329 -6.02 10.70 5.23
CA SER A 329 -6.47 12.05 4.84
C SER A 329 -6.30 13.10 5.94
N MET A 330 -5.94 12.68 7.15
CA MET A 330 -5.73 13.59 8.29
C MET A 330 -4.34 14.23 8.28
N SER A 331 -4.25 15.51 8.60
CA SER A 331 -2.99 16.19 8.88
C SER A 331 -2.28 15.58 10.11
N LYS A 332 -0.96 15.75 10.21
CA LYS A 332 -0.16 15.27 11.36
C LYS A 332 -0.68 15.78 12.72
N LYS A 333 -1.25 16.98 12.74
CA LYS A 333 -1.84 17.61 13.95
C LYS A 333 -3.17 16.96 14.31
N GLU A 334 -4.00 16.65 13.33
CA GLU A 334 -5.27 15.96 13.49
C GLU A 334 -5.08 14.51 13.95
N ARG A 335 -4.14 13.76 13.33
CA ARG A 335 -3.76 12.41 13.79
C ARG A 335 -3.30 12.39 15.24
N LYS A 336 -2.52 13.40 15.68
CA LYS A 336 -2.07 13.50 17.07
C LYS A 336 -3.22 13.79 18.03
N LYS A 337 -4.21 14.59 17.58
CA LYS A 337 -5.42 14.93 18.36
C LYS A 337 -6.35 13.72 18.45
N ALA A 338 -6.58 13.01 17.36
CA ALA A 338 -7.38 11.79 17.31
C ALA A 338 -6.78 10.68 18.19
N ARG A 339 -5.46 10.42 18.13
CA ARG A 339 -4.79 9.46 19.02
C ARG A 339 -4.90 9.83 20.51
N LYS A 340 -4.83 11.12 20.85
CA LYS A 340 -5.03 11.55 22.25
C LYS A 340 -6.48 11.35 22.69
N ALA A 341 -7.45 11.60 21.81
CA ALA A 341 -8.87 11.40 22.10
C ALA A 341 -9.19 9.90 22.27
N ALA A 342 -8.72 9.04 21.36
CA ALA A 342 -8.90 7.59 21.46
C ALA A 342 -8.29 7.02 22.74
N LYS A 343 -7.07 7.40 23.10
CA LYS A 343 -6.42 6.98 24.35
C LYS A 343 -7.16 7.46 25.61
N LYS A 344 -7.80 8.64 25.53
CA LYS A 344 -8.63 9.17 26.63
C LYS A 344 -9.94 8.41 26.77
N ALA A 345 -10.55 8.01 25.64
CA ALA A 345 -11.78 7.20 25.62
C ALA A 345 -11.49 5.79 26.17
N GLU A 346 -10.45 5.13 25.72
CA GLU A 346 -10.00 3.80 26.20
C GLU A 346 -9.73 3.82 27.73
N LEU A 347 -9.07 4.87 28.22
CA LEU A 347 -8.84 5.05 29.66
C LEU A 347 -10.14 5.30 30.44
N ALA A 348 -11.10 6.00 29.85
CA ALA A 348 -12.41 6.24 30.45
C ALA A 348 -13.23 4.95 30.54
N GLU A 349 -13.24 4.12 29.48
CA GLU A 349 -13.89 2.80 29.47
C GLU A 349 -13.26 1.84 30.48
N ALA A 350 -11.92 1.75 30.52
CA ALA A 350 -11.23 0.93 31.52
C ALA A 350 -11.53 1.35 32.95
N ASN A 351 -11.66 2.66 33.19
CA ASN A 351 -12.06 3.18 34.51
C ASN A 351 -13.54 2.92 34.82
N ALA A 352 -14.43 2.97 33.84
CA ALA A 352 -15.84 2.62 33.97
C ALA A 352 -16.02 1.13 34.30
N GLN A 353 -15.30 0.24 33.61
CA GLN A 353 -15.29 -1.20 33.89
C GLN A 353 -14.80 -1.49 35.32
N LYS A 354 -13.69 -0.88 35.75
CA LYS A 354 -13.20 -1.03 37.13
C LYS A 354 -14.17 -0.51 38.19
N ARG A 355 -14.95 0.52 37.88
CA ARG A 355 -16.02 1.04 38.81
C ARG A 355 -17.19 0.06 38.87
N ALA A 356 -17.62 -0.49 37.73
CA ALA A 356 -18.67 -1.49 37.67
C ALA A 356 -18.29 -2.78 38.41
N GLU A 357 -17.05 -3.28 38.23
CA GLU A 357 -16.56 -4.43 39.00
C GLU A 357 -16.49 -4.18 40.53
N LYS A 358 -16.08 -2.97 40.94
CA LYS A 358 -16.09 -2.60 42.36
C LYS A 358 -17.49 -2.50 42.94
N GLN A 359 -18.47 -2.02 42.15
CA GLN A 359 -19.85 -1.99 42.57
C GLN A 359 -20.47 -3.38 42.70
N ALA A 360 -20.25 -4.24 41.71
CA ALA A 360 -20.70 -5.64 41.73
C ALA A 360 -20.13 -6.41 42.95
N LYS A 361 -18.83 -6.22 43.26
CA LYS A 361 -18.20 -6.82 44.46
C LYS A 361 -18.80 -6.27 45.78
N LYS A 362 -19.19 -4.97 45.84
CA LYS A 362 -19.84 -4.41 47.02
C LYS A 362 -21.26 -4.92 47.23
N GLU A 363 -22.00 -5.19 46.13
CA GLU A 363 -23.35 -5.74 46.19
C GLU A 363 -23.31 -7.24 46.61
N GLN A 364 -22.36 -8.02 46.10
CA GLN A 364 -22.16 -9.41 46.56
C GLN A 364 -21.78 -9.53 48.04
N ASN A 365 -21.01 -8.58 48.57
CA ASN A 365 -20.65 -8.56 50.00
C ASN A 365 -21.74 -8.02 50.93
N LYS A 366 -22.83 -7.41 50.41
CA LYS A 366 -24.00 -7.00 51.19
C LYS A 366 -25.07 -8.09 51.24
N GLN A 367 -24.98 -9.11 50.38
CA GLN A 367 -25.92 -10.25 50.35
C GLN A 367 -25.40 -11.48 51.13
N LYS A 368 -24.19 -11.42 51.67
CA LYS A 368 -23.65 -12.33 52.67
C LYS A 368 -23.72 -11.72 54.06
#